data_82792173f0a5012d6898077dd6615693
#
_entry.id   82792173f0a5012d6898077dd6615693
#
_cell.length_a   1.000
_cell.length_b   1.000
_cell.length_c   1.000
_cell.angle_alpha   90.00
_cell.angle_beta   90.00
_cell.angle_gamma   90.00
#
_symmetry.space_group_name_H-M   'P 1'
#
loop_
_entity.id
_entity.type
_entity.pdbx_description
1 polymer ?
#
loop_
_entity_poly.entity_id
_entity_poly.type
_entity_poly.pdbx_seq_one_letter_code
_entity_poly.pdbx_strand_id
1 'polypeptide(L)'
;MKITRRDFVKTGAIAGSGLLLNQISPINIFSGSKLSNGPIVVSTWSPNLKSNARAMEVLLQGKNSLDAVEEGIIITEADPNDSSVGYGGLPDADGKVTLDSSIMDWKGNAGSVAFIEDIMHPISVARLVMEKTKHVMLAGDGAKKFALQNGFKEENLLTENAKNAWLKWKENQVKKENHDTIGMLAIDKMNNLSGGVSTSGLAFKLHGRVGDSPIIGAALFADNEIGGAVSTGNGEYVMRTLGSFLIVEKMRGGLSPQKACEFAINRLYKSLKDFTDINVSYLAISKSGEVGAYSLKGGFTYCFTTPIENKVVTSDFLMK
;
A
#
# COMPACT_ATOMS: atom_id res chain seq x y z
N MET A 1 -41.63 10.62 -33.18
CA MET A 1 -41.41 9.17 -33.18
C MET A 1 -40.28 8.87 -32.20
N LYS A 2 -40.56 8.26 -31.03
CA LYS A 2 -39.56 7.97 -30.02
C LYS A 2 -38.95 6.61 -30.34
N ILE A 3 -37.67 6.59 -30.72
CA ILE A 3 -36.90 5.36 -30.95
C ILE A 3 -36.53 4.76 -29.59
N THR A 4 -36.89 3.50 -29.34
CA THR A 4 -36.58 2.81 -28.08
C THR A 4 -35.23 2.11 -28.18
N ARG A 5 -34.56 1.85 -27.03
CA ARG A 5 -33.29 1.11 -26.95
C ARG A 5 -33.35 -0.25 -27.67
N ARG A 6 -34.51 -0.84 -27.80
CA ARG A 6 -34.71 -2.14 -28.45
C ARG A 6 -34.67 -2.05 -29.98
N ASP A 7 -35.04 -0.88 -30.55
CA ASP A 7 -35.02 -0.64 -32.00
C ASP A 7 -33.60 -0.34 -32.49
N PHE A 8 -32.74 0.26 -31.65
CA PHE A 8 -31.33 0.50 -31.94
C PHE A 8 -30.51 -0.81 -32.08
N VAL A 9 -30.81 -1.81 -31.25
CA VAL A 9 -30.11 -3.10 -31.31
C VAL A 9 -30.51 -3.95 -32.52
N LYS A 10 -31.74 -3.80 -33.04
CA LYS A 10 -32.20 -4.55 -34.20
C LYS A 10 -31.69 -3.98 -35.53
N THR A 11 -31.39 -2.70 -35.61
CA THR A 11 -30.90 -2.07 -36.83
C THR A 11 -29.41 -2.21 -37.06
N GLY A 12 -28.63 -2.54 -35.97
CA GLY A 12 -27.18 -2.79 -36.04
C GLY A 12 -26.80 -4.17 -36.53
N ALA A 13 -27.76 -5.10 -36.70
CA ALA A 13 -27.46 -6.50 -36.99
C ALA A 13 -27.53 -6.90 -38.47
N ILE A 14 -27.86 -5.98 -39.39
CA ILE A 14 -28.10 -6.32 -40.82
C ILE A 14 -27.13 -5.61 -41.81
N ALA A 15 -26.11 -4.91 -41.35
CA ALA A 15 -25.12 -4.31 -42.26
C ALA A 15 -23.70 -4.70 -41.87
N GLY A 16 -23.29 -5.95 -42.14
CA GLY A 16 -21.92 -6.39 -41.85
C GLY A 16 -21.60 -7.83 -42.17
N SER A 17 -22.24 -8.42 -43.17
CA SER A 17 -21.81 -9.71 -43.69
C SER A 17 -20.98 -9.50 -44.97
N GLY A 18 -19.69 -9.39 -44.79
CA GLY A 18 -18.75 -9.38 -45.90
C GLY A 18 -17.35 -8.89 -45.55
N LEU A 19 -16.42 -9.86 -45.41
CA LEU A 19 -14.97 -9.66 -45.44
C LEU A 19 -14.32 -8.98 -44.24
N LEU A 20 -13.84 -9.80 -43.29
CA LEU A 20 -12.47 -9.81 -42.73
C LEU A 20 -12.40 -10.86 -41.61
N LEU A 21 -12.50 -12.14 -41.99
CA LEU A 21 -11.93 -13.24 -41.22
C LEU A 21 -10.42 -13.24 -41.47
N ASN A 22 -9.65 -12.48 -40.69
CA ASN A 22 -8.30 -12.84 -40.40
C ASN A 22 -7.79 -12.06 -39.16
N GLN A 23 -7.24 -12.85 -38.23
CA GLN A 23 -6.46 -12.41 -37.07
C GLN A 23 -7.24 -11.79 -35.89
N ILE A 24 -8.20 -12.52 -35.33
CA ILE A 24 -8.36 -12.52 -33.89
C ILE A 24 -7.37 -13.59 -33.38
N SER A 25 -6.17 -13.16 -33.05
CA SER A 25 -5.27 -13.98 -32.23
C SER A 25 -6.05 -14.38 -30.97
N PRO A 26 -6.05 -15.67 -30.58
CA PRO A 26 -6.70 -16.07 -29.34
C PRO A 26 -6.06 -15.21 -28.24
N ILE A 27 -6.90 -14.49 -27.50
CA ILE A 27 -6.52 -13.93 -26.21
C ILE A 27 -5.93 -15.13 -25.48
N ASN A 28 -4.63 -15.12 -25.26
CA ASN A 28 -3.96 -16.07 -24.41
C ASN A 28 -4.61 -15.93 -23.04
N ILE A 29 -5.64 -16.73 -22.78
CA ILE A 29 -6.10 -17.02 -21.43
C ILE A 29 -4.86 -17.55 -20.74
N PHE A 30 -4.33 -16.78 -19.82
CA PHE A 30 -3.15 -17.06 -19.05
C PHE A 30 -3.10 -18.56 -18.72
N SER A 31 -2.28 -19.28 -19.42
CA SER A 31 -1.83 -20.62 -19.07
C SER A 31 -1.13 -20.44 -17.72
N GLY A 32 -1.76 -20.94 -16.65
CA GLY A 32 -1.26 -20.78 -15.29
C GLY A 32 0.19 -21.20 -15.19
N SER A 33 1.09 -20.22 -15.10
CA SER A 33 2.44 -20.45 -14.63
C SER A 33 2.30 -21.03 -13.22
N LYS A 34 2.91 -22.18 -12.97
CA LYS A 34 2.96 -22.81 -11.64
C LYS A 34 3.31 -21.73 -10.62
N LEU A 35 2.41 -21.52 -9.66
CA LEU A 35 2.66 -20.77 -8.44
C LEU A 35 4.04 -21.09 -7.88
N SER A 36 4.72 -20.07 -7.37
CA SER A 36 5.84 -20.27 -6.44
C SER A 36 5.42 -21.30 -5.40
N ASN A 37 6.29 -22.28 -5.10
CA ASN A 37 5.98 -23.40 -4.19
C ASN A 37 5.85 -22.90 -2.74
N GLY A 38 4.89 -22.05 -2.40
CA GLY A 38 4.63 -21.64 -1.04
C GLY A 38 4.17 -20.18 -0.89
N PRO A 39 3.94 -19.74 0.34
CA PRO A 39 3.54 -18.36 0.64
C PRO A 39 4.68 -17.37 0.37
N ILE A 40 4.30 -16.12 0.07
CA ILE A 40 5.24 -15.02 -0.20
C ILE A 40 4.82 -13.81 0.62
N VAL A 41 5.79 -13.10 1.18
CA VAL A 41 5.61 -11.79 1.82
C VAL A 41 6.60 -10.80 1.22
N VAL A 42 6.12 -9.62 0.86
CA VAL A 42 6.98 -8.50 0.45
C VAL A 42 6.59 -7.25 1.24
N SER A 43 7.58 -6.43 1.62
CA SER A 43 7.33 -5.14 2.25
C SER A 43 8.35 -4.08 1.84
N THR A 44 7.96 -2.82 1.94
CA THR A 44 8.84 -1.68 1.70
C THR A 44 9.91 -1.57 2.78
N TRP A 45 11.11 -1.10 2.41
CA TRP A 45 12.26 -0.77 3.25
C TRP A 45 12.93 -1.94 4.00
N SER A 46 14.25 -1.89 4.07
CA SER A 46 15.09 -2.93 4.69
C SER A 46 14.83 -3.19 6.18
N PRO A 47 14.47 -2.21 7.04
CA PRO A 47 14.20 -2.48 8.45
C PRO A 47 13.02 -3.44 8.67
N ASN A 48 12.11 -3.57 7.69
CA ASN A 48 10.93 -4.43 7.79
C ASN A 48 11.18 -5.94 7.56
N LEU A 49 12.44 -6.36 7.53
CA LEU A 49 12.80 -7.78 7.44
C LEU A 49 12.23 -8.61 8.61
N LYS A 50 12.17 -8.02 9.81
CA LYS A 50 11.54 -8.62 11.00
C LYS A 50 10.03 -8.77 10.84
N SER A 51 9.39 -7.76 10.27
CA SER A 51 7.95 -7.74 9.98
C SER A 51 7.58 -8.82 8.97
N ASN A 52 8.38 -8.98 7.92
CA ASN A 52 8.23 -10.06 6.95
C ASN A 52 8.40 -11.44 7.60
N ALA A 53 9.40 -11.61 8.47
CA ALA A 53 9.62 -12.86 9.18
C ALA A 53 8.40 -13.24 10.04
N ARG A 54 7.83 -12.27 10.78
CA ARG A 54 6.60 -12.48 11.56
C ARG A 54 5.41 -12.85 10.67
N ALA A 55 5.20 -12.13 9.58
CA ALA A 55 4.13 -12.44 8.61
C ALA A 55 4.30 -13.87 8.04
N MET A 56 5.53 -14.27 7.71
CA MET A 56 5.82 -15.63 7.23
C MET A 56 5.55 -16.70 8.28
N GLU A 57 5.88 -16.48 9.56
CA GLU A 57 5.53 -17.39 10.64
C GLU A 57 4.02 -17.63 10.71
N VAL A 58 3.23 -16.58 10.61
CA VAL A 58 1.76 -16.63 10.61
C VAL A 58 1.25 -17.49 9.45
N LEU A 59 1.81 -17.30 8.24
CA LEU A 59 1.45 -18.10 7.05
C LEU A 59 1.85 -19.57 7.18
N LEU A 60 3.01 -19.85 7.80
CA LEU A 60 3.48 -21.21 8.02
C LEU A 60 2.63 -21.96 9.06
N GLN A 61 2.04 -21.25 10.04
CA GLN A 61 1.05 -21.76 10.97
C GLN A 61 -0.31 -22.08 10.33
N GLY A 62 -0.48 -21.78 9.03
CA GLY A 62 -1.71 -22.06 8.29
C GLY A 62 -2.78 -20.99 8.38
N LYS A 63 -2.46 -19.80 8.92
CA LYS A 63 -3.34 -18.63 8.90
C LYS A 63 -3.37 -18.00 7.50
N ASN A 64 -4.33 -17.11 7.26
CA ASN A 64 -4.52 -16.46 5.97
C ASN A 64 -3.60 -15.24 5.77
N SER A 65 -3.58 -14.72 4.56
CA SER A 65 -2.76 -13.57 4.16
C SER A 65 -3.09 -12.27 4.91
N LEU A 66 -4.36 -12.06 5.28
CA LEU A 66 -4.78 -10.87 6.05
C LEU A 66 -4.19 -10.86 7.47
N ASP A 67 -4.26 -12.02 8.16
CA ASP A 67 -3.65 -12.20 9.47
C ASP A 67 -2.13 -11.96 9.41
N ALA A 68 -1.49 -12.45 8.36
CA ALA A 68 -0.06 -12.27 8.16
C ALA A 68 0.33 -10.81 7.94
N VAL A 69 -0.43 -10.08 7.13
CA VAL A 69 -0.20 -8.64 6.89
C VAL A 69 -0.35 -7.85 8.19
N GLU A 70 -1.43 -8.05 8.94
CA GLU A 70 -1.63 -7.36 10.21
C GLU A 70 -0.53 -7.65 11.22
N GLU A 71 -0.26 -8.92 11.50
CA GLU A 71 0.75 -9.35 12.47
C GLU A 71 2.17 -8.91 12.08
N GLY A 72 2.45 -8.84 10.78
CA GLY A 72 3.73 -8.32 10.29
C GLY A 72 3.87 -6.82 10.50
N ILE A 73 2.84 -6.03 10.18
CA ILE A 73 2.88 -4.57 10.30
C ILE A 73 2.93 -4.15 11.78
N ILE A 74 2.24 -4.84 12.67
CA ILE A 74 2.27 -4.61 14.13
C ILE A 74 3.72 -4.58 14.68
N ILE A 75 4.62 -5.40 14.14
CA ILE A 75 6.03 -5.42 14.56
C ILE A 75 6.71 -4.06 14.34
N THR A 76 6.45 -3.42 13.19
CA THR A 76 7.00 -2.09 12.89
C THR A 76 6.27 -0.99 13.67
N GLU A 77 4.95 -1.08 13.81
CA GLU A 77 4.17 -0.11 14.59
C GLU A 77 4.58 -0.06 16.06
N ALA A 78 5.06 -1.16 16.62
CA ALA A 78 5.51 -1.25 18.01
C ALA A 78 6.98 -0.87 18.22
N ASP A 79 7.77 -0.64 17.17
CA ASP A 79 9.21 -0.34 17.31
C ASP A 79 9.43 1.14 17.69
N PRO A 80 9.89 1.46 18.92
CA PRO A 80 10.13 2.84 19.35
C PRO A 80 11.29 3.52 18.62
N ASN A 81 12.08 2.76 17.85
CA ASN A 81 13.20 3.29 17.07
C ASN A 81 12.81 3.59 15.61
N ASP A 82 11.63 3.15 15.16
CA ASP A 82 11.11 3.54 13.86
C ASP A 82 10.54 4.97 13.94
N SER A 83 11.11 5.88 13.15
CA SER A 83 10.72 7.30 13.18
C SER A 83 9.60 7.65 12.19
N SER A 84 9.07 6.65 11.49
CA SER A 84 8.13 6.86 10.38
C SER A 84 6.80 6.09 10.52
N VAL A 85 6.73 5.14 11.47
CA VAL A 85 5.56 4.29 11.68
C VAL A 85 5.27 4.13 13.18
N GLY A 86 4.01 4.21 13.56
CA GLY A 86 3.53 3.83 14.89
C GLY A 86 4.20 4.52 16.09
N TYR A 87 4.56 3.70 17.08
CA TYR A 87 5.22 4.12 18.32
C TYR A 87 6.67 4.53 18.07
N GLY A 88 6.95 5.80 18.11
CA GLY A 88 8.24 6.38 17.76
C GLY A 88 8.18 7.22 16.49
N GLY A 89 7.10 7.15 15.76
CA GLY A 89 6.85 8.00 14.59
C GLY A 89 7.03 9.49 14.92
N LEU A 90 7.64 10.24 13.99
CA LEU A 90 7.83 11.68 14.19
C LEU A 90 6.47 12.41 14.23
N PRO A 91 6.29 13.37 15.16
CA PRO A 91 5.04 14.09 15.32
C PRO A 91 4.81 15.11 14.20
N ASP A 92 3.62 15.67 14.18
CA ASP A 92 3.28 16.83 13.39
C ASP A 92 3.89 18.13 13.96
N ALA A 93 3.58 19.27 13.34
CA ALA A 93 4.11 20.59 13.76
C ALA A 93 3.69 20.98 15.19
N ASP A 94 2.57 20.45 15.69
CA ASP A 94 2.05 20.71 17.03
C ASP A 94 2.58 19.73 18.10
N GLY A 95 3.40 18.75 17.68
CA GLY A 95 3.99 17.76 18.57
C GLY A 95 3.09 16.54 18.81
N LYS A 96 2.09 16.30 17.98
CA LYS A 96 1.19 15.16 18.04
C LYS A 96 1.61 14.05 17.08
N VAL A 97 1.69 12.83 17.56
CA VAL A 97 1.88 11.65 16.70
C VAL A 97 0.52 11.25 16.14
N THR A 98 0.34 11.46 14.85
CA THR A 98 -0.90 11.14 14.12
C THR A 98 -0.61 10.06 13.10
N LEU A 99 -1.41 9.01 13.08
CA LEU A 99 -1.17 7.79 12.31
C LEU A 99 -2.24 7.58 11.25
N ASP A 100 -1.80 7.04 10.13
CA ASP A 100 -2.63 6.66 8.99
C ASP A 100 -2.39 5.19 8.66
N SER A 101 -3.44 4.42 8.34
CA SER A 101 -3.30 3.02 7.95
C SER A 101 -4.46 2.55 7.07
N SER A 102 -4.19 1.58 6.20
CA SER A 102 -5.23 0.84 5.48
C SER A 102 -4.87 -0.62 5.26
N ILE A 103 -5.89 -1.46 5.09
CA ILE A 103 -5.77 -2.90 4.87
C ILE A 103 -6.81 -3.36 3.86
N MET A 104 -6.46 -4.33 3.02
CA MET A 104 -7.37 -4.99 2.07
C MET A 104 -7.22 -6.50 2.15
N ASP A 105 -8.36 -7.21 2.11
CA ASP A 105 -8.39 -8.66 2.02
C ASP A 105 -8.54 -9.16 0.56
N TRP A 106 -8.41 -10.47 0.38
CA TRP A 106 -8.52 -11.15 -0.93
C TRP A 106 -9.95 -11.17 -1.51
N LYS A 107 -10.96 -10.71 -0.78
CA LYS A 107 -12.35 -10.59 -1.25
C LYS A 107 -12.65 -9.20 -1.76
N GLY A 108 -11.68 -8.28 -1.72
CA GLY A 108 -11.83 -6.88 -2.08
C GLY A 108 -12.44 -6.01 -0.99
N ASN A 109 -12.60 -6.53 0.25
CA ASN A 109 -12.96 -5.70 1.38
C ASN A 109 -11.78 -4.82 1.78
N ALA A 110 -12.07 -3.62 2.29
CA ALA A 110 -11.07 -2.66 2.70
C ALA A 110 -11.45 -1.94 3.99
N GLY A 111 -10.46 -1.60 4.79
CA GLY A 111 -10.62 -0.76 5.97
C GLY A 111 -9.48 0.22 6.11
N SER A 112 -9.77 1.40 6.67
CA SER A 112 -8.78 2.47 6.83
C SER A 112 -9.04 3.27 8.09
N VAL A 113 -7.96 3.82 8.63
CA VAL A 113 -8.01 4.89 9.61
C VAL A 113 -7.10 6.03 9.18
N ALA A 114 -7.58 7.26 9.31
CA ALA A 114 -6.86 8.46 8.97
C ALA A 114 -6.75 9.37 10.19
N PHE A 115 -5.56 9.94 10.41
CA PHE A 115 -5.33 10.92 11.46
C PHE A 115 -5.77 10.42 12.86
N ILE A 116 -5.46 9.15 13.19
CA ILE A 116 -5.75 8.59 14.51
C ILE A 116 -4.60 8.90 15.47
N GLU A 117 -4.93 9.33 16.69
CA GLU A 117 -3.98 9.64 17.75
C GLU A 117 -4.07 8.59 18.87
N ASP A 118 -2.96 8.44 19.62
CA ASP A 118 -2.87 7.70 20.88
C ASP A 118 -3.27 6.20 20.80
N ILE A 119 -3.27 5.62 19.62
CA ILE A 119 -3.52 4.18 19.40
C ILE A 119 -2.31 3.58 18.67
N MET A 120 -1.60 2.67 19.35
CA MET A 120 -0.32 2.11 18.88
C MET A 120 -0.45 1.34 17.55
N HIS A 121 -1.56 0.61 17.33
CA HIS A 121 -1.74 -0.27 16.17
C HIS A 121 -2.88 0.17 15.25
N PRO A 122 -2.68 1.22 14.44
CA PRO A 122 -3.69 1.69 13.49
C PRO A 122 -4.08 0.63 12.45
N ILE A 123 -3.18 -0.30 12.07
CA ILE A 123 -3.51 -1.38 11.13
C ILE A 123 -4.62 -2.30 11.67
N SER A 124 -4.59 -2.61 12.96
CA SER A 124 -5.62 -3.43 13.60
C SER A 124 -6.95 -2.68 13.71
N VAL A 125 -6.92 -1.37 13.94
CA VAL A 125 -8.14 -0.54 13.90
C VAL A 125 -8.72 -0.51 12.48
N ALA A 126 -7.89 -0.32 11.46
CA ALA A 126 -8.30 -0.36 10.05
C ALA A 126 -8.97 -1.71 9.71
N ARG A 127 -8.39 -2.83 10.17
CA ARG A 127 -8.99 -4.16 10.02
C ARG A 127 -10.37 -4.24 10.69
N LEU A 128 -10.53 -3.73 11.90
CA LEU A 128 -11.82 -3.74 12.59
C LEU A 128 -12.86 -2.83 11.91
N VAL A 129 -12.45 -1.72 11.31
CA VAL A 129 -13.35 -0.90 10.48
C VAL A 129 -13.92 -1.74 9.34
N MET A 130 -13.08 -2.50 8.63
CA MET A 130 -13.48 -3.41 7.56
C MET A 130 -14.41 -4.52 8.05
N GLU A 131 -14.08 -5.17 9.17
CA GLU A 131 -14.78 -6.39 9.63
C GLU A 131 -16.07 -6.09 10.40
N LYS A 132 -16.15 -4.96 11.13
CA LYS A 132 -17.25 -4.66 12.06
C LYS A 132 -18.18 -3.54 11.61
N THR A 133 -17.88 -2.87 10.51
CA THR A 133 -18.70 -1.73 10.04
C THR A 133 -19.07 -1.87 8.55
N LYS A 134 -19.94 -0.99 8.09
CA LYS A 134 -20.25 -0.81 6.66
C LYS A 134 -19.35 0.25 6.00
N HIS A 135 -18.46 0.87 6.78
CA HIS A 135 -17.60 1.95 6.32
C HIS A 135 -16.25 1.38 5.88
N VAL A 136 -15.62 2.06 4.93
CA VAL A 136 -14.25 1.78 4.54
C VAL A 136 -13.26 2.59 5.38
N MET A 137 -13.62 3.80 5.82
CA MET A 137 -12.69 4.68 6.52
C MET A 137 -13.35 5.39 7.71
N LEU A 138 -12.60 5.46 8.82
CA LEU A 138 -12.85 6.36 9.95
C LEU A 138 -11.66 7.30 10.14
N ALA A 139 -11.88 8.50 10.69
CA ALA A 139 -10.82 9.49 10.88
C ALA A 139 -10.88 10.18 12.25
N GLY A 140 -9.71 10.66 12.73
CA GLY A 140 -9.54 11.50 13.91
C GLY A 140 -10.19 10.92 15.16
N ASP A 141 -10.84 11.77 15.94
CA ASP A 141 -11.52 11.38 17.20
C ASP A 141 -12.56 10.27 17.02
N GLY A 142 -13.21 10.22 15.84
CA GLY A 142 -14.16 9.16 15.51
C GLY A 142 -13.47 7.78 15.42
N ALA A 143 -12.31 7.72 14.79
CA ALA A 143 -11.50 6.50 14.68
C ALA A 143 -10.96 6.09 16.07
N LYS A 144 -10.45 7.03 16.86
CA LYS A 144 -9.98 6.79 18.23
C LYS A 144 -11.11 6.26 19.12
N LYS A 145 -12.28 6.90 19.10
CA LYS A 145 -13.44 6.44 19.86
C LYS A 145 -13.86 5.02 19.47
N PHE A 146 -13.88 4.71 18.19
CA PHE A 146 -14.16 3.35 17.71
C PHE A 146 -13.11 2.35 18.20
N ALA A 147 -11.83 2.69 18.18
CA ALA A 147 -10.76 1.84 18.67
C ALA A 147 -10.95 1.53 20.18
N LEU A 148 -11.18 2.55 21.01
CA LEU A 148 -11.40 2.39 22.45
C LEU A 148 -12.63 1.52 22.76
N GLN A 149 -13.71 1.67 22.01
CA GLN A 149 -14.91 0.82 22.13
C GLN A 149 -14.66 -0.64 21.76
N ASN A 150 -13.61 -0.91 20.99
CA ASN A 150 -13.19 -2.26 20.58
C ASN A 150 -12.01 -2.80 21.39
N GLY A 151 -11.69 -2.19 22.54
CA GLY A 151 -10.73 -2.71 23.51
C GLY A 151 -9.29 -2.25 23.33
N PHE A 152 -9.01 -1.35 22.39
CA PHE A 152 -7.71 -0.67 22.34
C PHE A 152 -7.54 0.25 23.54
N LYS A 153 -6.28 0.51 23.87
CA LYS A 153 -5.93 1.42 24.96
C LYS A 153 -5.36 2.71 24.39
N GLU A 154 -5.54 3.78 25.12
CA GLU A 154 -4.90 5.06 24.83
C GLU A 154 -3.46 5.04 25.35
N GLU A 155 -2.51 5.39 24.51
CA GLU A 155 -1.07 5.34 24.80
C GLU A 155 -0.38 6.60 24.26
N ASN A 156 0.59 7.13 25.01
CA ASN A 156 1.41 8.23 24.50
C ASN A 156 2.45 7.68 23.51
N LEU A 157 2.29 8.03 22.23
CA LEU A 157 3.15 7.53 21.16
C LEU A 157 4.41 8.40 20.94
N LEU A 158 4.49 9.57 21.56
CA LEU A 158 5.63 10.48 21.42
C LEU A 158 6.80 10.00 22.30
N THR A 159 7.75 9.29 21.70
CA THR A 159 8.98 8.90 22.38
C THR A 159 9.89 10.10 22.65
N GLU A 160 10.84 9.96 23.60
CA GLU A 160 11.82 11.01 23.87
C GLU A 160 12.69 11.34 22.65
N ASN A 161 13.03 10.36 21.80
CA ASN A 161 13.75 10.57 20.56
C ASN A 161 12.95 11.41 19.56
N ALA A 162 11.68 11.09 19.37
CA ALA A 162 10.77 11.84 18.48
C ALA A 162 10.54 13.26 19.00
N LYS A 163 10.35 13.43 20.33
CA LYS A 163 10.21 14.74 20.99
C LYS A 163 11.45 15.62 20.80
N ASN A 164 12.64 15.04 21.01
CA ASN A 164 13.89 15.76 20.84
C ASN A 164 14.12 16.19 19.38
N ALA A 165 13.74 15.33 18.42
CA ALA A 165 13.79 15.66 17.00
C ALA A 165 12.82 16.81 16.65
N TRP A 166 11.60 16.80 17.19
CA TRP A 166 10.61 17.85 17.04
C TRP A 166 11.07 19.20 17.64
N LEU A 167 11.64 19.20 18.85
CA LEU A 167 12.16 20.42 19.48
C LEU A 167 13.30 21.03 18.64
N LYS A 168 14.24 20.23 18.16
CA LYS A 168 15.31 20.68 17.25
C LYS A 168 14.76 21.26 15.94
N TRP A 169 13.72 20.63 15.39
CA TRP A 169 13.06 21.16 14.18
C TRP A 169 12.41 22.51 14.45
N LYS A 170 11.71 22.68 15.59
CA LYS A 170 11.11 23.99 15.99
C LYS A 170 12.14 25.10 16.12
N GLU A 171 13.30 24.80 16.70
CA GLU A 171 14.38 25.80 16.88
C GLU A 171 15.01 26.19 15.54
N ASN A 172 15.28 25.23 14.67
CA ASN A 172 16.12 25.44 13.49
C ASN A 172 15.33 25.54 12.19
N GLN A 173 14.03 25.24 12.19
CA GLN A 173 13.17 25.18 10.99
C GLN A 173 13.75 24.31 9.85
N VAL A 174 14.68 23.39 10.17
CA VAL A 174 15.32 22.54 9.18
C VAL A 174 14.32 21.48 8.72
N LYS A 175 13.95 21.53 7.45
CA LYS A 175 13.14 20.47 6.82
C LYS A 175 13.90 19.15 6.91
N LYS A 176 13.40 18.22 7.70
CA LYS A 176 13.84 16.83 7.67
C LYS A 176 12.76 16.04 6.94
N GLU A 177 13.01 15.72 5.70
CA GLU A 177 12.13 14.87 4.92
C GLU A 177 12.45 13.39 5.25
N ASN A 178 11.69 12.81 6.16
CA ASN A 178 11.65 11.36 6.36
C ASN A 178 10.24 10.90 6.00
N HIS A 179 10.12 9.99 5.02
CA HIS A 179 8.84 9.63 4.40
C HIS A 179 8.71 8.11 4.25
N ASP A 180 9.06 7.38 5.28
CA ASP A 180 8.98 5.94 5.21
C ASP A 180 7.58 5.48 5.60
N THR A 181 7.07 4.51 4.89
CA THR A 181 5.79 3.85 5.12
C THR A 181 6.05 2.36 5.06
N ILE A 182 5.62 1.58 6.05
CA ILE A 182 5.53 0.15 5.84
C ILE A 182 4.33 -0.14 4.95
N GLY A 183 4.60 -0.69 3.76
CA GLY A 183 3.61 -1.33 2.90
C GLY A 183 3.94 -2.80 2.81
N MET A 184 2.98 -3.68 3.06
CA MET A 184 3.16 -5.13 3.03
C MET A 184 2.11 -5.79 2.15
N LEU A 185 2.54 -6.76 1.35
CA LEU A 185 1.67 -7.65 0.56
C LEU A 185 2.03 -9.09 0.91
N ALA A 186 1.02 -9.93 1.10
CA ALA A 186 1.21 -11.34 1.40
C ALA A 186 0.31 -12.23 0.55
N ILE A 187 0.86 -13.34 0.06
CA ILE A 187 0.13 -14.43 -0.59
C ILE A 187 0.23 -15.65 0.31
N ASP A 188 -0.90 -16.23 0.68
CA ASP A 188 -0.97 -17.42 1.53
C ASP A 188 -0.93 -18.74 0.74
N LYS A 189 -0.95 -19.88 1.45
CA LYS A 189 -0.95 -21.23 0.85
C LYS A 189 -2.19 -21.52 0.00
N MET A 190 -3.28 -20.80 0.22
CA MET A 190 -4.51 -20.89 -0.59
C MET A 190 -4.46 -19.96 -1.81
N ASN A 191 -3.32 -19.31 -2.00
CA ASN A 191 -3.12 -18.30 -3.02
C ASN A 191 -4.00 -17.06 -2.84
N ASN A 192 -4.45 -16.74 -1.61
CA ASN A 192 -5.13 -15.48 -1.33
C ASN A 192 -4.11 -14.36 -1.12
N LEU A 193 -4.37 -13.21 -1.72
CA LEU A 193 -3.53 -12.01 -1.61
C LEU A 193 -4.22 -10.98 -0.72
N SER A 194 -3.53 -10.48 0.27
CA SER A 194 -3.93 -9.34 1.10
C SER A 194 -2.80 -8.32 1.17
N GLY A 195 -3.12 -7.08 1.51
CA GLY A 195 -2.14 -6.03 1.69
C GLY A 195 -2.53 -5.05 2.78
N GLY A 196 -1.53 -4.33 3.29
CA GLY A 196 -1.72 -3.28 4.28
C GLY A 196 -0.60 -2.26 4.23
N VAL A 197 -0.89 -1.07 4.72
CA VAL A 197 0.07 0.03 4.89
C VAL A 197 -0.15 0.73 6.22
N SER A 198 0.95 1.21 6.83
CA SER A 198 0.91 1.99 8.06
C SER A 198 2.02 3.03 8.10
N THR A 199 1.74 4.21 8.64
CA THR A 199 2.68 5.34 8.67
C THR A 199 2.31 6.36 9.73
N SER A 200 3.31 7.13 10.22
CA SER A 200 3.10 8.41 10.91
C SER A 200 3.09 9.61 9.95
N GLY A 201 3.21 9.38 8.65
CA GLY A 201 3.23 10.42 7.61
C GLY A 201 4.51 11.23 7.57
N LEU A 202 4.45 12.42 6.97
CA LEU A 202 5.57 13.35 6.89
C LEU A 202 5.98 13.85 8.28
N ALA A 203 7.30 13.87 8.54
CA ALA A 203 7.82 14.49 9.76
C ALA A 203 7.40 15.97 9.84
N PHE A 204 6.89 16.39 10.99
CA PHE A 204 6.52 17.76 11.29
C PHE A 204 5.50 18.37 10.32
N LYS A 205 4.65 17.50 9.75
CA LYS A 205 3.53 17.88 8.87
C LYS A 205 2.59 18.87 9.56
N LEU A 206 1.83 19.61 8.78
CA LEU A 206 0.75 20.43 9.35
C LEU A 206 -0.24 19.55 10.10
N HIS A 207 -0.69 19.99 11.27
CA HIS A 207 -1.75 19.29 12.01
C HIS A 207 -3.00 19.16 11.13
N GLY A 208 -3.57 17.95 11.04
CA GLY A 208 -4.67 17.64 10.12
C GLY A 208 -4.24 17.10 8.74
N ARG A 209 -2.92 17.11 8.40
CA ARG A 209 -2.46 16.55 7.15
C ARG A 209 -2.61 15.03 7.16
N VAL A 210 -3.25 14.50 6.14
CA VAL A 210 -3.37 13.07 5.83
C VAL A 210 -2.61 12.79 4.52
N GLY A 211 -1.83 11.70 4.48
CA GLY A 211 -1.13 11.23 3.29
C GLY A 211 -1.94 10.22 2.48
N ASP A 212 -1.22 9.47 1.66
CA ASP A 212 -1.78 8.44 0.78
C ASP A 212 -2.17 7.14 1.50
N SER A 213 -1.57 6.85 2.66
CA SER A 213 -1.67 5.55 3.34
C SER A 213 -3.10 5.12 3.70
N PRO A 214 -4.04 6.00 4.12
CA PRO A 214 -5.40 5.57 4.40
C PRO A 214 -6.31 5.55 3.15
N ILE A 215 -5.80 5.96 1.99
CA ILE A 215 -6.58 6.11 0.76
C ILE A 215 -6.40 4.87 -0.12
N ILE A 216 -7.43 4.01 -0.14
CA ILE A 216 -7.45 2.81 -1.00
C ILE A 216 -7.28 3.21 -2.47
N GLY A 217 -6.35 2.55 -3.14
CA GLY A 217 -5.94 2.87 -4.51
C GLY A 217 -4.75 3.83 -4.59
N ALA A 218 -4.50 4.63 -3.55
CA ALA A 218 -3.30 5.48 -3.48
C ALA A 218 -2.10 4.69 -2.97
N ALA A 219 -1.94 4.48 -1.66
CA ALA A 219 -0.82 3.74 -1.12
C ALA A 219 -0.96 2.23 -1.19
N LEU A 220 -2.18 1.72 -1.17
CA LEU A 220 -2.49 0.29 -1.21
C LEU A 220 -3.58 0.01 -2.22
N PHE A 221 -3.39 -1.00 -3.05
CA PHE A 221 -4.46 -1.67 -3.78
C PHE A 221 -4.17 -3.15 -3.94
N ALA A 222 -5.17 -4.00 -3.67
CA ALA A 222 -5.07 -5.45 -3.79
C ALA A 222 -6.28 -6.00 -4.56
N ASP A 223 -6.01 -6.84 -5.56
CA ASP A 223 -7.00 -7.58 -6.33
C ASP A 223 -6.55 -9.03 -6.42
N ASN A 224 -7.36 -9.93 -5.87
CA ASN A 224 -6.99 -11.34 -5.76
C ASN A 224 -6.85 -12.06 -7.11
N GLU A 225 -7.38 -11.52 -8.20
CA GLU A 225 -7.22 -12.09 -9.55
C GLU A 225 -5.91 -11.65 -10.21
N ILE A 226 -5.40 -10.46 -9.84
CA ILE A 226 -4.29 -9.81 -10.54
C ILE A 226 -3.03 -9.76 -9.70
N GLY A 227 -3.14 -9.26 -8.47
CA GLY A 227 -2.00 -8.96 -7.60
C GLY A 227 -2.25 -7.74 -6.74
N GLY A 228 -1.20 -7.21 -6.15
CA GLY A 228 -1.28 -6.03 -5.30
C GLY A 228 -0.10 -5.10 -5.50
N ALA A 229 -0.29 -3.85 -5.06
CA ALA A 229 0.76 -2.84 -5.04
C ALA A 229 0.65 -1.97 -3.79
N VAL A 230 1.82 -1.54 -3.30
CA VAL A 230 1.96 -0.58 -2.21
C VAL A 230 2.94 0.52 -2.59
N SER A 231 2.78 1.71 -1.99
CA SER A 231 3.67 2.85 -2.18
C SER A 231 4.35 3.28 -0.89
N THR A 232 5.40 4.07 -1.04
CA THR A 232 6.06 4.82 0.03
C THR A 232 6.64 6.11 -0.51
N GLY A 233 6.89 7.09 0.37
CA GLY A 233 7.44 8.39 0.01
C GLY A 233 6.41 9.52 0.07
N ASN A 234 6.53 10.51 -0.83
CA ASN A 234 5.70 11.71 -0.79
C ASN A 234 4.24 11.43 -1.19
N GLY A 235 3.38 11.22 -0.21
CA GLY A 235 1.98 10.82 -0.36
C GLY A 235 1.13 11.74 -1.23
N GLU A 236 1.44 13.04 -1.24
CA GLU A 236 0.77 14.05 -2.07
C GLU A 236 0.83 13.72 -3.57
N TYR A 237 1.93 13.14 -4.00
CA TYR A 237 2.12 12.75 -5.42
C TYR A 237 1.52 11.39 -5.72
N VAL A 238 1.57 10.48 -4.76
CA VAL A 238 0.91 9.17 -4.84
C VAL A 238 -0.61 9.34 -4.97
N MET A 239 -1.22 10.15 -4.09
CA MET A 239 -2.67 10.45 -4.14
C MET A 239 -3.11 11.03 -5.49
N ARG A 240 -2.34 11.98 -6.05
CA ARG A 240 -2.69 12.64 -7.32
C ARG A 240 -2.68 11.68 -8.52
N THR A 241 -2.02 10.55 -8.41
CA THR A 241 -1.90 9.57 -9.50
C THR A 241 -2.65 8.27 -9.24
N LEU A 242 -3.08 8.00 -7.98
CA LEU A 242 -3.65 6.73 -7.52
C LEU A 242 -2.74 5.56 -7.93
N GLY A 243 -1.45 5.65 -7.54
CA GLY A 243 -0.41 4.86 -8.15
C GLY A 243 -0.54 3.37 -7.93
N SER A 244 -0.96 2.91 -6.74
CA SER A 244 -1.12 1.48 -6.47
C SER A 244 -2.28 0.87 -7.27
N PHE A 245 -3.42 1.57 -7.37
CA PHE A 245 -4.51 1.15 -8.26
C PHE A 245 -4.06 1.11 -9.73
N LEU A 246 -3.37 2.16 -10.19
CA LEU A 246 -2.84 2.22 -11.55
C LEU A 246 -1.93 1.03 -11.88
N ILE A 247 -1.05 0.64 -10.95
CA ILE A 247 -0.13 -0.49 -11.12
C ILE A 247 -0.91 -1.79 -11.30
N VAL A 248 -1.88 -2.07 -10.41
CA VAL A 248 -2.70 -3.27 -10.52
C VAL A 248 -3.49 -3.30 -11.83
N GLU A 249 -4.07 -2.17 -12.27
CA GLU A 249 -4.75 -2.09 -13.58
C GLU A 249 -3.78 -2.25 -14.77
N LYS A 250 -2.52 -1.83 -14.65
CA LYS A 250 -1.51 -2.11 -15.67
C LYS A 250 -1.11 -3.58 -15.69
N MET A 251 -1.04 -4.25 -14.53
CA MET A 251 -0.87 -5.70 -14.45
C MET A 251 -2.08 -6.44 -15.04
N ARG A 252 -3.32 -5.97 -14.80
CA ARG A 252 -4.55 -6.50 -15.44
C ARG A 252 -4.46 -6.40 -16.97
N GLY A 253 -3.86 -5.33 -17.49
CA GLY A 253 -3.60 -5.13 -18.90
C GLY A 253 -2.41 -5.94 -19.46
N GLY A 254 -1.80 -6.83 -18.65
CA GLY A 254 -0.75 -7.76 -19.08
C GLY A 254 0.70 -7.28 -18.86
N LEU A 255 0.93 -6.15 -18.17
CA LEU A 255 2.28 -5.78 -17.78
C LEU A 255 2.77 -6.63 -16.60
N SER A 256 4.08 -6.93 -16.57
CA SER A 256 4.70 -7.48 -15.35
C SER A 256 4.69 -6.46 -14.22
N PRO A 257 4.79 -6.88 -12.93
CA PRO A 257 4.86 -5.96 -11.79
C PRO A 257 5.95 -4.91 -11.95
N GLN A 258 7.14 -5.30 -12.42
CA GLN A 258 8.26 -4.38 -12.69
C GLN A 258 7.86 -3.30 -13.71
N LYS A 259 7.30 -3.69 -14.84
CA LYS A 259 6.90 -2.75 -15.89
C LYS A 259 5.71 -1.87 -15.49
N ALA A 260 4.83 -2.38 -14.64
CA ALA A 260 3.73 -1.60 -14.08
C ALA A 260 4.22 -0.52 -13.10
N CYS A 261 5.19 -0.84 -12.23
CA CYS A 261 5.85 0.13 -11.35
C CYS A 261 6.62 1.20 -12.15
N GLU A 262 7.41 0.79 -13.15
CA GLU A 262 8.09 1.72 -14.08
C GLU A 262 7.08 2.67 -14.77
N PHE A 263 5.94 2.14 -15.22
CA PHE A 263 4.89 2.94 -15.85
C PHE A 263 4.33 4.00 -14.89
N ALA A 264 4.04 3.62 -13.63
CA ALA A 264 3.49 4.52 -12.62
C ALA A 264 4.48 5.66 -12.29
N ILE A 265 5.76 5.34 -12.07
CA ILE A 265 6.81 6.34 -11.81
C ILE A 265 7.00 7.25 -13.01
N ASN A 266 7.04 6.73 -14.24
CA ASN A 266 7.17 7.54 -15.46
C ASN A 266 5.98 8.48 -15.65
N ARG A 267 4.75 8.04 -15.34
CA ARG A 267 3.55 8.89 -15.38
C ARG A 267 3.65 10.00 -14.34
N LEU A 268 4.06 9.68 -13.12
CA LEU A 268 4.27 10.66 -12.05
C LEU A 268 5.33 11.68 -12.49
N TYR A 269 6.50 11.24 -12.92
CA TYR A 269 7.60 12.08 -13.37
C TYR A 269 7.17 13.11 -14.44
N LYS A 270 6.40 12.68 -15.44
CA LYS A 270 5.87 13.57 -16.50
C LYS A 270 4.92 14.66 -15.97
N SER A 271 4.31 14.46 -14.79
CA SER A 271 3.40 15.42 -14.17
C SER A 271 4.10 16.42 -13.23
N LEU A 272 5.37 16.21 -12.92
CA LEU A 272 6.15 17.04 -12.02
C LEU A 272 6.78 18.22 -12.77
N LYS A 273 6.77 19.40 -12.13
CA LYS A 273 7.49 20.60 -12.58
C LYS A 273 8.85 20.75 -11.92
N ASP A 274 8.97 20.24 -10.69
CA ASP A 274 10.17 20.22 -9.88
C ASP A 274 10.22 18.90 -9.12
N PHE A 275 11.38 18.29 -8.99
CA PHE A 275 11.58 16.97 -8.36
C PHE A 275 12.68 16.97 -7.29
N THR A 276 13.19 18.15 -6.90
CA THR A 276 14.38 18.24 -6.04
C THR A 276 14.18 17.51 -4.72
N ASP A 277 12.99 17.66 -4.11
CA ASP A 277 12.66 17.13 -2.79
C ASP A 277 11.60 16.01 -2.84
N ILE A 278 11.36 15.41 -4.03
CA ILE A 278 10.33 14.39 -4.19
C ILE A 278 10.97 13.02 -4.30
N ASN A 279 10.48 12.07 -3.51
CA ASN A 279 10.74 10.66 -3.71
C ASN A 279 9.44 9.86 -3.58
N VAL A 280 9.19 8.97 -4.51
CA VAL A 280 8.06 8.02 -4.51
C VAL A 280 8.58 6.69 -5.00
N SER A 281 8.20 5.64 -4.32
CA SER A 281 8.56 4.28 -4.66
C SER A 281 7.33 3.37 -4.63
N TYR A 282 7.29 2.40 -5.53
CA TYR A 282 6.26 1.38 -5.58
C TYR A 282 6.86 -0.01 -5.50
N LEU A 283 6.13 -0.89 -4.82
CA LEU A 283 6.39 -2.32 -4.74
C LEU A 283 5.12 -3.06 -5.13
N ALA A 284 5.21 -4.03 -6.02
CA ALA A 284 4.07 -4.81 -6.49
C ALA A 284 4.38 -6.30 -6.55
N ILE A 285 3.35 -7.11 -6.36
CA ILE A 285 3.40 -8.56 -6.54
C ILE A 285 2.22 -9.01 -7.41
N SER A 286 2.47 -9.84 -8.40
CA SER A 286 1.41 -10.47 -9.19
C SER A 286 0.80 -11.66 -8.45
N LYS A 287 -0.37 -12.10 -8.88
CA LYS A 287 -1.01 -13.32 -8.38
C LYS A 287 -0.15 -14.58 -8.55
N SER A 288 0.75 -14.61 -9.51
CA SER A 288 1.72 -15.69 -9.72
C SER A 288 2.97 -15.61 -8.83
N GLY A 289 3.08 -14.58 -7.98
CA GLY A 289 4.23 -14.38 -7.09
C GLY A 289 5.42 -13.64 -7.73
N GLU A 290 5.30 -13.13 -8.95
CA GLU A 290 6.31 -12.26 -9.53
C GLU A 290 6.30 -10.92 -8.82
N VAL A 291 7.49 -10.39 -8.45
CA VAL A 291 7.65 -9.14 -7.72
C VAL A 291 8.34 -8.11 -8.61
N GLY A 292 7.92 -6.87 -8.49
CA GLY A 292 8.55 -5.72 -9.14
C GLY A 292 8.53 -4.50 -8.25
N ALA A 293 9.60 -3.69 -8.34
CA ALA A 293 9.72 -2.46 -7.59
C ALA A 293 10.43 -1.40 -8.43
N TYR A 294 9.98 -0.16 -8.31
CA TYR A 294 10.62 0.96 -9.01
C TYR A 294 10.42 2.26 -8.23
N SER A 295 11.44 3.10 -8.23
CA SER A 295 11.41 4.38 -7.52
C SER A 295 11.74 5.56 -8.42
N LEU A 296 11.35 6.76 -7.98
CA LEU A 296 11.71 8.00 -8.67
C LEU A 296 13.21 8.29 -8.54
N LYS A 297 13.75 8.14 -7.32
CA LYS A 297 15.18 8.31 -7.00
C LYS A 297 15.76 7.02 -6.41
N GLY A 298 17.09 6.89 -6.47
CA GLY A 298 17.80 5.75 -5.89
C GLY A 298 17.67 5.65 -4.36
N GLY A 299 18.02 4.47 -3.83
CA GLY A 299 18.04 4.19 -2.39
C GLY A 299 16.85 3.39 -1.85
N PHE A 300 15.82 3.17 -2.66
CA PHE A 300 14.71 2.33 -2.23
C PHE A 300 15.12 0.85 -2.15
N THR A 301 14.78 0.23 -1.03
CA THR A 301 14.93 -1.21 -0.80
C THR A 301 13.60 -1.82 -0.40
N TYR A 302 13.43 -3.10 -0.63
CA TYR A 302 12.28 -3.87 -0.17
C TYR A 302 12.70 -5.22 0.39
N CYS A 303 11.88 -5.77 1.28
CA CYS A 303 12.06 -7.11 1.82
C CYS A 303 11.27 -8.12 0.98
N PHE A 304 11.88 -9.26 0.73
CA PHE A 304 11.27 -10.41 0.05
C PHE A 304 11.47 -11.66 0.90
N THR A 305 10.38 -12.35 1.21
CA THR A 305 10.38 -13.51 2.09
C THR A 305 9.54 -14.64 1.54
N THR A 306 10.13 -15.83 1.54
CA THR A 306 9.50 -17.11 1.27
C THR A 306 9.80 -18.08 2.41
N PRO A 307 9.29 -19.30 2.45
CA PRO A 307 9.64 -20.28 3.49
C PRO A 307 11.13 -20.61 3.61
N ILE A 308 11.89 -20.36 2.55
CA ILE A 308 13.33 -20.73 2.46
C ILE A 308 14.25 -19.51 2.33
N GLU A 309 13.72 -18.31 2.21
CA GLU A 309 14.49 -17.11 1.94
C GLU A 309 13.90 -15.89 2.64
N ASN A 310 14.73 -15.06 3.26
CA ASN A 310 14.36 -13.78 3.85
C ASN A 310 15.48 -12.77 3.57
N LYS A 311 15.26 -11.87 2.60
CA LYS A 311 16.31 -10.97 2.09
C LYS A 311 15.80 -9.56 1.81
N VAL A 312 16.77 -8.65 1.76
CA VAL A 312 16.59 -7.28 1.26
C VAL A 312 17.01 -7.23 -0.21
N VAL A 313 16.22 -6.53 -1.02
CA VAL A 313 16.46 -6.31 -2.44
C VAL A 313 16.49 -4.81 -2.70
N THR A 314 17.46 -4.35 -3.49
CA THR A 314 17.52 -2.96 -3.95
C THR A 314 16.69 -2.79 -5.21
N SER A 315 15.84 -1.76 -5.24
CA SER A 315 15.01 -1.42 -6.40
C SER A 315 15.78 -0.66 -7.46
N ASP A 316 15.40 -0.84 -8.72
CA ASP A 316 15.76 0.07 -9.79
C ASP A 316 15.06 1.43 -9.62
N PHE A 317 15.56 2.47 -10.30
CA PHE A 317 15.07 3.83 -10.20
C PHE A 317 15.22 4.64 -11.50
N LEU A 318 14.41 5.72 -11.60
CA LEU A 318 14.38 6.56 -12.81
C LEU A 318 15.49 7.60 -12.85
N MET A 319 15.76 8.28 -11.72
CA MET A 319 16.68 9.42 -11.63
C MET A 319 17.87 9.08 -10.74
N LYS A 320 19.07 9.41 -11.25
CA LYS A 320 20.33 9.30 -10.49
C LYS A 320 20.46 10.42 -9.46
#